data_b8c4d2b87742dea4eb26a5bb53d03675
#
_entry.id   b8c4d2b87742dea4eb26a5bb53d03675
#
_cell.length_a   1.000
_cell.length_b   1.000
_cell.length_c   1.000
_cell.angle_alpha   90.00
_cell.angle_beta   90.00
_cell.angle_gamma   90.00
#
_symmetry.space_group_name_H-M   'P 1'
#
loop_
_entity.id
_entity.type
_entity.pdbx_description
1 polymer ?
#
loop_
_entity_poly.entity_id
_entity_poly.type
_entity_poly.pdbx_seq_one_letter_code
_entity_poly.pdbx_strand_id
1 'polypeptide(L)'
;MKTTSMCMTLLALSLSANAFAEPLVIAHRGASGYLPEHTLPAKALAYAMKPDYIEQDVVMTKDDQLVVLHDHYLDRVTDVADRFPTRARADGRYYAIDFTLAEIKSLKVTEGFNLDEQGNRVAGYPTRFPMWQSDFRVATFAEEIELIQGLNKTLGYDVGIYPEIKAPWFHRHEGKDISKAVLATLHQYGYLSKGDKVYLQCFDANELQRINDELMPAMEMDLKLVQLIAYTDWNETMTYKGEKATPYSYDWMFEKGGMAKVASYADGIGPWKPMLVDDASTKDNIIIKPLMKSAKDAGLDVHPYTFRADPGRIPAYADNFDGMLDVFYNQVKVDGVFTDFPDKAVEFLSR
;
A
#
# COMPACT_ATOMS: atom_id res chain seq x y z
N MET A 1 -0.75 20.48 75.53
CA MET A 1 -1.64 20.46 74.36
C MET A 1 -0.85 19.92 73.16
N LYS A 2 -1.14 18.70 72.71
CA LYS A 2 -0.47 18.07 71.55
C LYS A 2 -1.45 18.16 70.38
N THR A 3 -1.09 18.91 69.38
CA THR A 3 -1.87 19.01 68.11
C THR A 3 -1.38 17.95 67.15
N THR A 4 -2.22 16.99 66.85
CA THR A 4 -2.01 15.94 65.86
C THR A 4 -2.42 16.47 64.48
N SER A 5 -1.46 16.61 63.58
CA SER A 5 -1.70 16.99 62.17
C SER A 5 -2.02 15.71 61.37
N MET A 6 -3.20 15.64 60.80
CA MET A 6 -3.65 14.54 59.97
C MET A 6 -3.35 14.88 58.51
N CYS A 7 -2.33 14.20 57.94
CA CYS A 7 -1.99 14.30 56.54
C CYS A 7 -2.97 13.47 55.71
N MET A 8 -3.79 14.13 54.93
CA MET A 8 -4.75 13.51 54.00
C MET A 8 -4.07 13.31 52.63
N THR A 9 -3.68 12.07 52.33
CA THR A 9 -3.07 11.72 51.04
C THR A 9 -4.18 11.57 50.02
N LEU A 10 -4.27 12.53 49.08
CA LEU A 10 -5.13 12.38 47.91
C LEU A 10 -4.50 11.38 46.93
N LEU A 11 -5.13 10.25 46.75
CA LEU A 11 -4.80 9.30 45.71
C LEU A 11 -5.45 9.77 44.39
N ALA A 12 -4.68 10.36 43.49
CA ALA A 12 -5.12 10.69 42.14
C ALA A 12 -5.18 9.38 41.31
N LEU A 13 -6.36 8.86 41.08
CA LEU A 13 -6.57 7.85 40.04
C LEU A 13 -6.43 8.53 38.67
N SER A 14 -5.29 8.29 38.01
CA SER A 14 -5.16 8.58 36.59
C SER A 14 -5.99 7.54 35.80
N LEU A 15 -7.18 7.93 35.34
CA LEU A 15 -7.87 7.23 34.27
C LEU A 15 -7.03 7.44 33.00
N SER A 16 -6.26 6.44 32.60
CA SER A 16 -5.72 6.34 31.25
C SER A 16 -6.90 6.10 30.32
N ALA A 17 -7.43 7.18 29.72
CA ALA A 17 -8.26 7.04 28.55
C ALA A 17 -7.36 6.40 27.49
N ASN A 18 -7.67 5.16 27.06
CA ASN A 18 -7.18 4.62 25.81
C ASN A 18 -7.76 5.53 24.71
N ALA A 19 -6.99 6.54 24.31
CA ALA A 19 -7.25 7.25 23.09
C ALA A 19 -7.05 6.21 21.97
N PHE A 20 -8.12 5.70 21.39
CA PHE A 20 -8.03 4.98 20.13
C PHE A 20 -7.38 5.96 19.14
N ALA A 21 -6.30 5.54 18.48
CA ALA A 21 -5.71 6.33 17.41
C ALA A 21 -6.81 6.61 16.36
N GLU A 22 -6.84 7.83 15.83
CA GLU A 22 -7.76 8.13 14.73
C GLU A 22 -7.44 7.24 13.53
N PRO A 23 -8.46 6.69 12.86
CA PRO A 23 -8.23 5.81 11.73
C PRO A 23 -7.59 6.57 10.55
N LEU A 24 -6.69 5.90 9.83
CA LEU A 24 -5.85 6.50 8.80
C LEU A 24 -6.53 6.51 7.42
N VAL A 25 -6.21 7.51 6.60
CA VAL A 25 -6.48 7.55 5.17
C VAL A 25 -5.17 7.37 4.42
N ILE A 26 -5.06 6.31 3.61
CA ILE A 26 -3.90 6.02 2.78
C ILE A 26 -4.29 6.24 1.31
N ALA A 27 -3.70 7.24 0.64
CA ALA A 27 -3.97 7.55 -0.76
C ALA A 27 -3.29 6.51 -1.65
N HIS A 28 -4.06 5.51 -2.10
CA HIS A 28 -3.63 4.38 -2.92
C HIS A 28 -3.14 4.84 -4.29
N ARG A 29 -1.83 4.73 -4.53
CA ARG A 29 -1.15 5.21 -5.75
C ARG A 29 -1.31 6.71 -6.01
N GLY A 30 -1.52 7.49 -4.94
CA GLY A 30 -1.90 8.91 -5.01
C GLY A 30 -3.42 9.12 -5.13
N ALA A 31 -3.86 10.19 -5.77
CA ALA A 31 -5.26 10.44 -6.09
C ALA A 31 -5.66 9.70 -7.38
N SER A 32 -5.50 8.37 -7.38
CA SER A 32 -5.62 7.52 -8.57
C SER A 32 -7.04 7.41 -9.13
N GLY A 33 -8.06 7.78 -8.34
CA GLY A 33 -9.42 7.94 -8.85
C GLY A 33 -9.63 9.13 -9.79
N TYR A 34 -8.67 10.06 -9.84
CA TYR A 34 -8.76 11.32 -10.59
C TYR A 34 -7.66 11.53 -11.64
N LEU A 35 -6.45 11.01 -11.40
CA LEU A 35 -5.30 11.13 -12.28
C LEU A 35 -4.60 9.77 -12.42
N PRO A 36 -3.87 9.52 -13.54
CA PRO A 36 -3.15 8.28 -13.74
C PRO A 36 -2.25 7.94 -12.53
N GLU A 37 -2.40 6.70 -12.06
CA GLU A 37 -1.75 6.17 -10.87
C GLU A 37 -0.22 6.41 -10.87
N HIS A 38 0.36 6.62 -9.68
CA HIS A 38 1.81 6.76 -9.46
C HIS A 38 2.50 7.90 -10.21
N THR A 39 1.76 8.85 -10.75
CA THR A 39 2.36 10.05 -11.35
C THR A 39 2.58 11.13 -10.31
N LEU A 40 3.61 11.95 -10.45
CA LEU A 40 3.85 13.09 -9.54
C LEU A 40 2.63 14.02 -9.43
N PRO A 41 1.88 14.33 -10.52
CA PRO A 41 0.61 15.06 -10.40
C PRO A 41 -0.44 14.37 -9.54
N ALA A 42 -0.58 13.03 -9.62
CA ALA A 42 -1.51 12.27 -8.77
C ALA A 42 -1.08 12.32 -7.30
N LYS A 43 0.22 12.28 -7.00
CA LYS A 43 0.75 12.42 -5.64
C LYS A 43 0.55 13.83 -5.09
N ALA A 44 0.81 14.86 -5.90
CA ALA A 44 0.59 16.26 -5.51
C ALA A 44 -0.91 16.55 -5.26
N LEU A 45 -1.80 16.00 -6.10
CA LEU A 45 -3.26 16.12 -5.88
C LEU A 45 -3.69 15.40 -4.60
N ALA A 46 -3.20 14.17 -4.36
CA ALA A 46 -3.47 13.45 -3.12
C ALA A 46 -2.99 14.24 -1.90
N TYR A 47 -1.79 14.81 -1.97
CA TYR A 47 -1.25 15.64 -0.89
C TYR A 47 -2.18 16.82 -0.55
N ALA A 48 -2.73 17.49 -1.56
CA ALA A 48 -3.68 18.60 -1.36
C ALA A 48 -5.00 18.14 -0.69
N MET A 49 -5.35 16.87 -0.78
CA MET A 49 -6.51 16.24 -0.12
C MET A 49 -6.24 15.84 1.33
N LYS A 50 -4.99 15.97 1.80
CA LYS A 50 -4.56 15.75 3.19
C LYS A 50 -4.82 14.35 3.74
N PRO A 51 -4.44 13.27 3.05
CA PRO A 51 -4.42 11.94 3.64
C PRO A 51 -3.31 11.86 4.70
N ASP A 52 -3.33 10.81 5.53
CA ASP A 52 -2.25 10.54 6.48
C ASP A 52 -1.00 10.01 5.79
N TYR A 53 -1.19 9.20 4.75
CA TYR A 53 -0.11 8.60 3.95
C TYR A 53 -0.45 8.63 2.46
N ILE A 54 0.60 8.69 1.64
CA ILE A 54 0.52 8.48 0.19
C ILE A 54 1.35 7.24 -0.14
N GLU A 55 0.75 6.30 -0.87
CA GLU A 55 1.36 5.03 -1.21
C GLU A 55 2.21 5.11 -2.48
N GLN A 56 3.24 4.23 -2.53
CA GLN A 56 4.13 3.98 -3.66
C GLN A 56 4.27 2.48 -3.89
N ASP A 57 4.16 2.01 -5.14
CA ASP A 57 4.57 0.67 -5.55
C ASP A 57 5.94 0.75 -6.22
N VAL A 58 6.95 0.06 -5.68
CA VAL A 58 8.33 0.24 -6.12
C VAL A 58 8.82 -0.99 -6.86
N VAL A 59 9.35 -0.77 -8.08
CA VAL A 59 10.02 -1.77 -8.92
C VAL A 59 11.41 -1.28 -9.34
N MET A 60 12.25 -2.17 -9.84
CA MET A 60 13.63 -1.84 -10.20
C MET A 60 13.86 -1.92 -11.71
N THR A 61 14.63 -0.98 -12.23
CA THR A 61 15.04 -0.89 -13.64
C THR A 61 16.26 -1.76 -13.93
N LYS A 62 16.65 -1.82 -15.21
CA LYS A 62 17.85 -2.53 -15.68
C LYS A 62 19.15 -1.99 -15.05
N ASP A 63 19.23 -0.70 -14.85
CA ASP A 63 20.37 0.04 -14.29
C ASP A 63 20.20 0.34 -12.78
N ASP A 64 19.47 -0.53 -12.07
CA ASP A 64 19.30 -0.55 -10.61
C ASP A 64 18.66 0.71 -10.01
N GLN A 65 17.86 1.43 -10.80
CA GLN A 65 17.09 2.56 -10.30
C GLN A 65 15.71 2.13 -9.83
N LEU A 66 15.21 2.74 -8.76
CA LEU A 66 13.86 2.49 -8.25
C LEU A 66 12.86 3.42 -8.92
N VAL A 67 11.85 2.85 -9.56
CA VAL A 67 10.73 3.58 -10.18
C VAL A 67 9.40 3.16 -9.56
N VAL A 68 8.40 4.02 -9.65
CA VAL A 68 7.10 3.78 -9.02
C VAL A 68 6.09 3.34 -10.06
N LEU A 69 5.71 2.05 -9.98
CA LEU A 69 4.78 1.35 -10.87
C LEU A 69 4.14 0.19 -10.11
N HIS A 70 2.83 -0.02 -10.27
CA HIS A 70 2.14 -1.12 -9.60
C HIS A 70 2.65 -2.50 -10.00
N ASP A 71 2.73 -2.76 -11.29
CA ASP A 71 3.25 -4.02 -11.79
C ASP A 71 4.76 -3.90 -12.07
N HIS A 72 5.49 -4.98 -11.98
CA HIS A 72 6.84 -5.04 -12.52
C HIS A 72 6.86 -5.06 -14.07
N TYR A 73 5.70 -4.79 -14.68
CA TYR A 73 5.47 -4.61 -16.12
C TYR A 73 5.11 -3.17 -16.46
N LEU A 74 5.49 -2.73 -17.67
CA LEU A 74 5.21 -1.39 -18.18
C LEU A 74 3.95 -1.31 -19.05
N ASP A 75 3.42 -2.43 -19.50
CA ASP A 75 2.49 -2.54 -20.63
C ASP A 75 1.04 -2.17 -20.30
N ARG A 76 0.66 -1.98 -19.05
CA ARG A 76 -0.72 -1.65 -18.66
C ARG A 76 -1.01 -0.17 -18.44
N VAL A 77 0.05 0.63 -18.27
CA VAL A 77 -0.08 2.05 -17.92
C VAL A 77 0.80 2.95 -18.78
N THR A 78 1.55 2.38 -19.77
CA THR A 78 2.47 3.15 -20.61
C THR A 78 2.33 2.83 -22.10
N ASP A 79 2.98 3.66 -22.94
CA ASP A 79 3.11 3.47 -24.39
C ASP A 79 4.31 2.58 -24.77
N VAL A 80 4.81 1.73 -23.87
CA VAL A 80 6.02 0.93 -24.09
C VAL A 80 5.96 0.06 -25.34
N ALA A 81 4.80 -0.56 -25.61
CA ALA A 81 4.61 -1.41 -26.79
C ALA A 81 4.69 -0.62 -28.11
N ASP A 82 4.31 0.64 -28.13
CA ASP A 82 4.44 1.52 -29.29
C ASP A 82 5.87 2.03 -29.47
N ARG A 83 6.55 2.32 -28.34
CA ARG A 83 7.90 2.88 -28.32
C ARG A 83 9.00 1.85 -28.55
N PHE A 84 8.79 0.64 -28.03
CA PHE A 84 9.76 -0.46 -28.05
C PHE A 84 9.10 -1.79 -28.51
N PRO A 85 8.51 -1.86 -29.70
CA PRO A 85 7.64 -3.00 -30.10
C PRO A 85 8.36 -4.35 -30.14
N THR A 86 9.67 -4.39 -30.21
CA THR A 86 10.47 -5.61 -30.28
C THR A 86 11.10 -6.03 -28.94
N ARG A 87 10.78 -5.32 -27.84
CA ARG A 87 11.41 -5.52 -26.52
C ARG A 87 10.58 -6.36 -25.54
N ALA A 88 9.38 -6.84 -25.98
CA ALA A 88 8.62 -7.79 -25.19
C ALA A 88 9.41 -9.10 -24.98
N ARG A 89 9.30 -9.70 -23.79
CA ARG A 89 9.77 -11.07 -23.54
C ARG A 89 8.88 -12.08 -24.28
N ALA A 90 9.22 -13.36 -24.24
CA ALA A 90 8.50 -14.42 -24.95
C ALA A 90 7.02 -14.55 -24.53
N ASP A 91 6.65 -14.11 -23.34
CA ASP A 91 5.28 -14.05 -22.82
C ASP A 91 4.49 -12.82 -23.28
N GLY A 92 5.09 -11.95 -24.09
CA GLY A 92 4.49 -10.73 -24.63
C GLY A 92 4.52 -9.54 -23.68
N ARG A 93 5.14 -9.66 -22.50
CA ARG A 93 5.17 -8.61 -21.47
C ARG A 93 6.45 -7.76 -21.56
N TYR A 94 6.37 -6.53 -21.10
CA TYR A 94 7.46 -5.55 -21.06
C TYR A 94 7.85 -5.33 -19.59
N TYR A 95 8.91 -5.99 -19.14
CA TYR A 95 9.35 -5.93 -17.75
C TYR A 95 10.19 -4.67 -17.48
N ALA A 96 9.92 -3.95 -16.40
CA ALA A 96 10.66 -2.75 -16.03
C ALA A 96 12.18 -3.01 -15.91
N ILE A 97 12.55 -4.20 -15.43
CA ILE A 97 13.93 -4.64 -15.23
C ILE A 97 14.72 -4.78 -16.55
N ASP A 98 14.06 -4.82 -17.71
CA ASP A 98 14.70 -4.89 -19.01
C ASP A 98 15.04 -3.52 -19.60
N PHE A 99 14.56 -2.43 -18.98
CA PHE A 99 14.70 -1.06 -19.46
C PHE A 99 15.53 -0.22 -18.48
N THR A 100 16.38 0.67 -19.02
CA THR A 100 17.08 1.67 -18.22
C THR A 100 16.11 2.75 -17.73
N LEU A 101 16.50 3.49 -16.68
CA LEU A 101 15.73 4.63 -16.20
C LEU A 101 15.47 5.64 -17.32
N ALA A 102 16.46 5.93 -18.16
CA ALA A 102 16.32 6.88 -19.27
C ALA A 102 15.26 6.43 -20.29
N GLU A 103 15.19 5.12 -20.60
CA GLU A 103 14.15 4.55 -21.47
C GLU A 103 12.78 4.65 -20.80
N ILE A 104 12.63 4.27 -19.52
CA ILE A 104 11.37 4.36 -18.77
C ILE A 104 10.87 5.81 -18.65
N LYS A 105 11.75 6.76 -18.34
CA LYS A 105 11.39 8.19 -18.27
C LYS A 105 10.96 8.77 -19.62
N SER A 106 11.30 8.13 -20.73
CA SER A 106 10.84 8.54 -22.06
C SER A 106 9.40 8.11 -22.37
N LEU A 107 8.85 7.14 -21.61
CA LEU A 107 7.50 6.61 -21.83
C LEU A 107 6.44 7.62 -21.40
N LYS A 108 5.32 7.63 -22.12
CA LYS A 108 4.10 8.33 -21.71
C LYS A 108 3.27 7.42 -20.82
N VAL A 109 2.85 7.93 -19.67
CA VAL A 109 1.93 7.24 -18.75
C VAL A 109 0.49 7.63 -19.07
N THR A 110 -0.44 6.70 -18.90
CA THR A 110 -1.88 6.91 -19.07
C THR A 110 -2.67 6.21 -17.95
N GLU A 111 -3.98 6.44 -17.90
CA GLU A 111 -4.90 5.64 -17.08
C GLU A 111 -4.79 4.15 -17.45
N GLY A 112 -4.86 3.29 -16.44
CA GLY A 112 -4.71 1.84 -16.61
C GLY A 112 -5.70 1.25 -17.60
N PHE A 113 -5.22 0.41 -18.52
CA PHE A 113 -6.05 -0.19 -19.59
C PHE A 113 -5.90 -1.71 -19.65
N ASN A 114 -6.90 -2.34 -20.24
CA ASN A 114 -6.87 -3.74 -20.67
C ASN A 114 -6.87 -3.80 -22.20
N LEU A 115 -6.53 -4.96 -22.75
CA LEU A 115 -6.76 -5.25 -24.18
C LEU A 115 -8.08 -5.98 -24.31
N ASP A 116 -8.92 -5.53 -25.28
CA ASP A 116 -10.12 -6.27 -25.67
C ASP A 116 -9.76 -7.50 -26.54
N GLU A 117 -10.77 -8.26 -26.95
CA GLU A 117 -10.58 -9.45 -27.80
C GLU A 117 -9.94 -9.14 -29.16
N GLN A 118 -10.04 -7.89 -29.62
CA GLN A 118 -9.45 -7.39 -30.87
C GLN A 118 -8.05 -6.78 -30.66
N GLY A 119 -7.55 -6.74 -29.41
CA GLY A 119 -6.27 -6.14 -29.04
C GLY A 119 -6.29 -4.62 -28.90
N ASN A 120 -7.47 -3.98 -28.88
CA ASN A 120 -7.56 -2.55 -28.62
C ASN A 120 -7.42 -2.24 -27.12
N ARG A 121 -6.83 -1.10 -26.80
CA ARG A 121 -6.70 -0.61 -25.43
C ARG A 121 -8.01 -0.01 -24.93
N VAL A 122 -8.55 -0.54 -23.85
CA VAL A 122 -9.83 -0.11 -23.23
C VAL A 122 -9.53 0.30 -21.78
N ALA A 123 -10.00 1.47 -21.38
CA ALA A 123 -9.80 1.95 -20.00
C ALA A 123 -10.33 0.94 -18.98
N GLY A 124 -9.52 0.62 -17.96
CA GLY A 124 -9.94 -0.22 -16.84
C GLY A 124 -11.06 0.42 -16.01
N TYR A 125 -11.04 1.76 -15.92
CA TYR A 125 -12.05 2.60 -15.27
C TYR A 125 -12.50 3.72 -16.22
N PRO A 126 -13.57 3.52 -17.00
CA PRO A 126 -13.98 4.47 -18.06
C PRO A 126 -14.38 5.85 -17.56
N THR A 127 -14.67 6.01 -16.26
CA THR A 127 -15.07 7.28 -15.63
C THR A 127 -13.91 8.09 -15.09
N ARG A 128 -12.68 7.54 -15.10
CA ARG A 128 -11.46 8.23 -14.64
C ARG A 128 -10.84 9.09 -15.72
N PHE A 129 -9.62 9.54 -15.50
CA PHE A 129 -8.90 10.43 -16.43
C PHE A 129 -8.82 9.80 -17.83
N PRO A 130 -9.11 10.55 -18.91
CA PRO A 130 -9.10 10.00 -20.26
C PRO A 130 -7.72 9.49 -20.67
N MET A 131 -7.66 8.26 -21.24
CA MET A 131 -6.42 7.69 -21.72
C MET A 131 -5.71 8.61 -22.73
N TRP A 132 -4.38 8.63 -22.66
CA TRP A 132 -3.47 9.34 -23.58
C TRP A 132 -3.61 10.85 -23.61
N GLN A 133 -4.41 11.45 -22.72
CA GLN A 133 -4.46 12.90 -22.55
C GLN A 133 -3.35 13.38 -21.63
N SER A 134 -2.92 14.64 -21.80
CA SER A 134 -1.82 15.27 -21.06
C SER A 134 -0.48 14.54 -21.21
N ASP A 135 0.54 14.95 -20.46
CA ASP A 135 1.89 14.36 -20.49
C ASP A 135 2.30 13.90 -19.08
N PHE A 136 1.97 12.66 -18.78
CA PHE A 136 2.35 12.01 -17.53
C PHE A 136 3.56 11.11 -17.75
N ARG A 137 4.44 11.03 -16.74
CA ARG A 137 5.70 10.27 -16.79
C ARG A 137 5.84 9.39 -15.55
N VAL A 138 6.60 8.32 -15.70
CA VAL A 138 6.98 7.46 -14.56
C VAL A 138 7.88 8.24 -13.62
N ALA A 139 7.58 8.23 -12.33
CA ALA A 139 8.41 8.81 -11.29
C ALA A 139 9.44 7.81 -10.77
N THR A 140 10.59 8.28 -10.29
CA THR A 140 11.45 7.51 -9.42
C THR A 140 10.93 7.54 -7.99
N PHE A 141 11.32 6.56 -7.18
CA PHE A 141 10.95 6.54 -5.76
C PHE A 141 11.53 7.75 -5.02
N ALA A 142 12.75 8.16 -5.36
CA ALA A 142 13.37 9.37 -4.82
C ALA A 142 12.58 10.64 -5.16
N GLU A 143 12.14 10.82 -6.41
CA GLU A 143 11.33 11.98 -6.82
C GLU A 143 10.02 12.08 -6.04
N GLU A 144 9.36 10.95 -5.73
CA GLU A 144 8.13 10.96 -4.92
C GLU A 144 8.40 11.31 -3.45
N ILE A 145 9.46 10.76 -2.84
CA ILE A 145 9.87 11.13 -1.48
C ILE A 145 10.18 12.63 -1.41
N GLU A 146 10.98 13.14 -2.34
CA GLU A 146 11.36 14.55 -2.39
C GLU A 146 10.15 15.47 -2.56
N LEU A 147 9.17 15.07 -3.40
CA LEU A 147 7.91 15.81 -3.54
C LEU A 147 7.16 15.90 -2.21
N ILE A 148 6.95 14.76 -1.53
CA ILE A 148 6.17 14.71 -0.29
C ILE A 148 6.89 15.46 0.83
N GLN A 149 8.19 15.22 1.04
CA GLN A 149 9.00 15.94 2.04
C GLN A 149 9.07 17.44 1.73
N GLY A 150 9.20 17.81 0.45
CA GLY A 150 9.20 19.20 0.02
C GLY A 150 7.88 19.90 0.32
N LEU A 151 6.74 19.25 0.06
CA LEU A 151 5.42 19.77 0.36
C LEU A 151 5.15 19.83 1.88
N ASN A 152 5.58 18.84 2.65
CA ASN A 152 5.53 18.87 4.12
C ASN A 152 6.25 20.10 4.67
N LYS A 153 7.46 20.39 4.14
CA LYS A 153 8.24 21.56 4.54
C LYS A 153 7.56 22.89 4.19
N THR A 154 6.94 22.97 3.03
CA THR A 154 6.40 24.25 2.51
C THR A 154 4.97 24.55 2.96
N LEU A 155 4.15 23.51 3.16
CA LEU A 155 2.74 23.64 3.55
C LEU A 155 2.49 23.34 5.03
N GLY A 156 3.47 22.76 5.73
CA GLY A 156 3.42 22.52 7.17
C GLY A 156 2.52 21.34 7.57
N TYR A 157 2.22 20.42 6.63
CA TYR A 157 1.57 19.15 6.94
C TYR A 157 2.63 18.08 7.25
N ASP A 158 2.17 16.94 7.76
CA ASP A 158 3.01 15.77 8.06
C ASP A 158 2.42 14.53 7.39
N VAL A 159 2.41 14.54 6.04
CA VAL A 159 1.94 13.40 5.25
C VAL A 159 3.06 12.38 5.13
N GLY A 160 2.76 11.13 5.47
CA GLY A 160 3.71 10.02 5.39
C GLY A 160 3.77 9.37 4.01
N ILE A 161 4.70 8.42 3.87
CA ILE A 161 4.81 7.53 2.70
C ILE A 161 4.48 6.10 3.09
N TYR A 162 3.98 5.31 2.12
CA TYR A 162 3.58 3.94 2.35
C TYR A 162 4.09 3.02 1.22
N PRO A 163 5.44 2.86 1.07
CA PRO A 163 6.01 2.10 -0.03
C PRO A 163 5.72 0.61 0.06
N GLU A 164 5.36 0.01 -1.09
CA GLU A 164 5.32 -1.42 -1.32
C GLU A 164 6.53 -1.88 -2.12
N ILE A 165 7.22 -2.93 -1.66
CA ILE A 165 8.22 -3.62 -2.45
C ILE A 165 7.51 -4.63 -3.35
N LYS A 166 7.44 -4.34 -4.65
CA LYS A 166 6.77 -5.19 -5.64
C LYS A 166 7.64 -6.36 -6.06
N ALA A 167 7.02 -7.56 -6.06
CA ALA A 167 7.61 -8.79 -6.60
C ALA A 167 9.10 -9.00 -6.25
N PRO A 168 9.52 -8.95 -4.96
CA PRO A 168 10.93 -9.15 -4.59
C PRO A 168 11.43 -10.54 -4.99
N TRP A 169 10.55 -11.54 -5.00
CA TRP A 169 10.82 -12.89 -5.50
C TRP A 169 11.28 -12.89 -6.97
N PHE A 170 10.65 -12.04 -7.82
CA PHE A 170 11.01 -11.89 -9.23
C PHE A 170 12.36 -11.18 -9.38
N HIS A 171 12.52 -10.02 -8.73
CA HIS A 171 13.78 -9.26 -8.78
C HIS A 171 14.98 -10.11 -8.33
N ARG A 172 14.80 -10.92 -7.28
CA ARG A 172 15.84 -11.83 -6.80
C ARG A 172 16.17 -12.94 -7.80
N HIS A 173 15.14 -13.51 -8.46
CA HIS A 173 15.35 -14.47 -9.54
C HIS A 173 16.14 -13.87 -10.70
N GLU A 174 15.92 -12.59 -11.01
CA GLU A 174 16.67 -11.81 -12.01
C GLU A 174 18.03 -11.28 -11.47
N GLY A 175 18.45 -11.70 -10.27
CA GLY A 175 19.77 -11.35 -9.69
C GLY A 175 19.85 -9.97 -9.04
N LYS A 176 18.70 -9.34 -8.70
CA LYS A 176 18.62 -8.02 -8.07
C LYS A 176 18.01 -8.06 -6.66
N ASP A 177 18.52 -7.24 -5.75
CA ASP A 177 17.98 -7.09 -4.38
C ASP A 177 17.23 -5.76 -4.23
N ILE A 178 15.96 -5.76 -4.64
CA ILE A 178 15.11 -4.57 -4.57
C ILE A 178 14.88 -4.12 -3.13
N SER A 179 14.73 -5.04 -2.18
CA SER A 179 14.47 -4.71 -0.79
C SER A 179 15.62 -3.94 -0.15
N LYS A 180 16.85 -4.38 -0.42
CA LYS A 180 18.05 -3.66 0.03
C LYS A 180 18.13 -2.26 -0.59
N ALA A 181 17.79 -2.11 -1.87
CA ALA A 181 17.80 -0.82 -2.55
C ALA A 181 16.72 0.13 -1.99
N VAL A 182 15.50 -0.37 -1.73
CA VAL A 182 14.42 0.42 -1.11
C VAL A 182 14.81 0.88 0.29
N LEU A 183 15.34 -0.01 1.14
CA LEU A 183 15.82 0.36 2.47
C LEU A 183 16.96 1.38 2.42
N ALA A 184 17.90 1.23 1.50
CA ALA A 184 18.98 2.20 1.31
C ALA A 184 18.44 3.60 0.92
N THR A 185 17.42 3.64 0.06
CA THR A 185 16.75 4.91 -0.30
C THR A 185 16.02 5.49 0.90
N LEU A 186 15.23 4.71 1.64
CA LEU A 186 14.55 5.18 2.85
C LEU A 186 15.53 5.72 3.88
N HIS A 187 16.64 5.02 4.11
CA HIS A 187 17.71 5.45 5.01
C HIS A 187 18.32 6.79 4.56
N GLN A 188 18.61 6.94 3.26
CA GLN A 188 19.14 8.19 2.70
C GLN A 188 18.22 9.39 2.94
N TYR A 189 16.91 9.20 2.92
CA TYR A 189 15.90 10.24 3.14
C TYR A 189 15.46 10.38 4.61
N GLY A 190 16.14 9.68 5.54
CA GLY A 190 15.96 9.86 6.98
C GLY A 190 14.83 9.06 7.60
N TYR A 191 14.30 8.05 6.92
CA TYR A 191 13.34 7.10 7.49
C TYR A 191 14.10 5.93 8.13
N LEU A 192 14.22 5.94 9.46
CA LEU A 192 15.09 5.03 10.21
C LEU A 192 14.36 4.22 11.27
N SER A 193 13.23 4.72 11.79
CA SER A 193 12.59 4.18 12.98
C SER A 193 11.06 4.08 12.83
N LYS A 194 10.44 3.31 13.72
CA LYS A 194 8.97 3.22 13.82
C LYS A 194 8.29 4.55 14.16
N GLY A 195 9.05 5.54 14.63
CA GLY A 195 8.55 6.90 14.88
C GLY A 195 8.44 7.77 13.64
N ASP A 196 9.08 7.36 12.54
CA ASP A 196 9.02 8.10 11.28
C ASP A 196 7.70 7.81 10.55
N LYS A 197 7.25 8.79 9.75
CA LYS A 197 5.98 8.71 9.00
C LYS A 197 6.12 7.81 7.77
N VAL A 198 6.43 6.53 8.00
CA VAL A 198 6.57 5.50 6.97
C VAL A 198 6.01 4.16 7.44
N TYR A 199 5.29 3.48 6.56
CA TYR A 199 5.02 2.05 6.63
C TYR A 199 5.64 1.39 5.39
N LEU A 200 6.36 0.28 5.57
CA LEU A 200 6.90 -0.52 4.47
C LEU A 200 6.07 -1.80 4.33
N GLN A 201 5.52 -2.04 3.15
CA GLN A 201 4.62 -3.17 2.92
C GLN A 201 5.13 -4.11 1.81
N CYS A 202 4.72 -5.37 1.88
CA CYS A 202 5.03 -6.37 0.87
C CYS A 202 4.04 -7.55 0.97
N PHE A 203 3.76 -8.20 -0.16
CA PHE A 203 3.03 -9.48 -0.21
C PHE A 203 3.91 -10.68 0.15
N ASP A 204 5.22 -10.63 -0.11
CA ASP A 204 6.14 -11.73 0.16
C ASP A 204 6.52 -11.80 1.65
N ALA A 205 5.89 -12.75 2.38
CA ALA A 205 6.15 -12.92 3.80
C ALA A 205 7.59 -13.36 4.12
N ASN A 206 8.22 -14.14 3.22
CA ASN A 206 9.62 -14.52 3.41
C ASN A 206 10.54 -13.32 3.31
N GLU A 207 10.20 -12.40 2.40
CA GLU A 207 10.96 -11.16 2.24
C GLU A 207 10.77 -10.19 3.41
N LEU A 208 9.53 -10.04 3.92
CA LEU A 208 9.30 -9.23 5.12
C LEU A 208 10.05 -9.77 6.34
N GLN A 209 10.08 -11.10 6.52
CA GLN A 209 10.89 -11.72 7.57
C GLN A 209 12.39 -11.41 7.36
N ARG A 210 12.91 -11.53 6.12
CA ARG A 210 14.31 -11.16 5.82
C ARG A 210 14.59 -9.68 6.09
N ILE A 211 13.66 -8.80 5.75
CA ILE A 211 13.76 -7.36 6.04
C ILE A 211 13.84 -7.13 7.54
N ASN A 212 12.93 -7.73 8.32
CA ASN A 212 12.89 -7.60 9.76
C ASN A 212 14.14 -8.18 10.47
N ASP A 213 14.52 -9.42 10.10
CA ASP A 213 15.51 -10.20 10.85
C ASP A 213 16.95 -9.90 10.44
N GLU A 214 17.18 -9.46 9.17
CA GLU A 214 18.50 -9.34 8.60
C GLU A 214 18.81 -7.92 8.08
N LEU A 215 17.96 -7.37 7.19
CA LEU A 215 18.31 -6.16 6.45
C LEU A 215 18.22 -4.90 7.32
N MET A 216 17.10 -4.70 8.04
CA MET A 216 16.95 -3.54 8.91
C MET A 216 17.97 -3.52 10.04
N PRO A 217 18.23 -4.63 10.78
CA PRO A 217 19.30 -4.65 11.78
C PRO A 217 20.69 -4.32 11.21
N ALA A 218 21.03 -4.86 10.02
CA ALA A 218 22.31 -4.58 9.38
C ALA A 218 22.47 -3.12 8.93
N MET A 219 21.38 -2.39 8.76
CA MET A 219 21.33 -0.99 8.34
C MET A 219 20.99 -0.03 9.50
N GLU A 220 20.93 -0.54 10.74
CA GLU A 220 20.53 0.22 11.93
C GLU A 220 19.14 0.88 11.77
N MET A 221 18.20 0.18 11.14
CA MET A 221 16.81 0.61 10.90
C MET A 221 15.82 -0.25 11.70
N ASP A 222 14.66 0.35 12.04
CA ASP A 222 13.51 -0.32 12.65
C ASP A 222 12.23 0.37 12.16
N LEU A 223 11.76 0.04 10.96
CA LEU A 223 10.55 0.62 10.36
C LEU A 223 9.32 -0.22 10.69
N LYS A 224 8.14 0.42 10.63
CA LYS A 224 6.87 -0.32 10.66
C LYS A 224 6.70 -1.14 9.40
N LEU A 225 6.48 -2.46 9.56
CA LEU A 225 6.26 -3.40 8.46
C LEU A 225 4.79 -3.82 8.38
N VAL A 226 4.27 -3.96 7.17
CA VAL A 226 2.90 -4.42 6.92
C VAL A 226 2.89 -5.61 5.96
N GLN A 227 2.30 -6.73 6.41
CA GLN A 227 2.08 -7.91 5.59
C GLN A 227 0.82 -7.73 4.74
N LEU A 228 0.98 -7.54 3.44
CA LEU A 228 -0.13 -7.62 2.51
C LEU A 228 -0.59 -9.07 2.33
N ILE A 229 -1.90 -9.30 2.30
CA ILE A 229 -2.49 -10.64 2.22
C ILE A 229 -3.23 -10.79 0.89
N ALA A 230 -2.89 -11.85 0.14
CA ALA A 230 -3.55 -12.27 -1.08
C ALA A 230 -4.17 -13.66 -0.92
N TYR A 231 -4.95 -14.12 -1.88
CA TYR A 231 -5.27 -15.53 -2.03
C TYR A 231 -4.18 -16.22 -2.87
N THR A 232 -3.92 -17.48 -2.57
CA THR A 232 -2.87 -18.28 -3.21
C THR A 232 -3.01 -18.34 -4.74
N ASP A 233 -4.22 -18.39 -5.25
CA ASP A 233 -4.56 -18.47 -6.68
C ASP A 233 -4.40 -17.13 -7.45
N TRP A 234 -4.14 -16.01 -6.74
CA TRP A 234 -3.84 -14.74 -7.39
C TRP A 234 -2.41 -14.67 -7.96
N ASN A 235 -1.54 -15.59 -7.52
CA ASN A 235 -0.12 -15.64 -7.94
C ASN A 235 0.66 -14.35 -7.66
N GLU A 236 0.28 -13.60 -6.62
CA GLU A 236 0.92 -12.34 -6.25
C GLU A 236 2.37 -12.54 -5.83
N THR A 237 2.63 -13.64 -5.13
CA THR A 237 3.98 -14.06 -4.74
C THR A 237 4.27 -15.46 -5.26
N MET A 238 5.48 -15.65 -5.80
CA MET A 238 5.95 -16.94 -6.29
C MET A 238 7.15 -17.42 -5.47
N THR A 239 7.30 -18.72 -5.38
CA THR A 239 8.48 -19.39 -4.81
C THR A 239 9.19 -20.15 -5.90
N TYR A 240 10.50 -19.92 -6.06
CA TYR A 240 11.33 -20.63 -7.05
C TYR A 240 12.05 -21.84 -6.44
N LYS A 241 12.04 -22.96 -7.18
CA LYS A 241 12.92 -24.11 -6.98
C LYS A 241 13.66 -24.35 -8.29
N GLY A 242 14.89 -23.85 -8.42
CA GLY A 242 15.57 -23.68 -9.70
C GLY A 242 14.74 -22.75 -10.60
N GLU A 243 14.49 -23.15 -11.84
CA GLU A 243 13.68 -22.38 -12.80
C GLU A 243 12.16 -22.54 -12.61
N LYS A 244 11.72 -23.43 -11.70
CA LYS A 244 10.31 -23.70 -11.50
C LYS A 244 9.71 -22.76 -10.46
N ALA A 245 8.80 -21.88 -10.91
CA ALA A 245 7.99 -21.04 -10.06
C ALA A 245 6.71 -21.78 -9.59
N THR A 246 6.32 -21.59 -8.33
CA THR A 246 5.07 -22.09 -7.74
C THR A 246 4.45 -20.97 -6.91
N PRO A 247 3.09 -20.82 -6.90
CA PRO A 247 2.42 -19.85 -6.05
C PRO A 247 2.80 -20.03 -4.58
N TYR A 248 3.02 -18.91 -3.88
CA TYR A 248 3.18 -18.89 -2.43
C TYR A 248 1.81 -19.06 -1.77
N SER A 249 1.70 -19.96 -0.78
CA SER A 249 0.45 -20.16 -0.04
C SER A 249 0.32 -19.13 1.10
N TYR A 250 -0.79 -18.37 1.06
CA TYR A 250 -1.19 -17.47 2.14
C TYR A 250 -2.14 -18.15 3.14
N ASP A 251 -2.55 -19.40 2.92
CA ASP A 251 -3.61 -20.09 3.67
C ASP A 251 -3.33 -20.12 5.18
N TRP A 252 -2.06 -20.28 5.57
CA TRP A 252 -1.64 -20.28 6.97
C TRP A 252 -1.96 -18.96 7.71
N MET A 253 -2.10 -17.83 7.00
CA MET A 253 -2.44 -16.54 7.61
C MET A 253 -3.89 -16.50 8.11
N PHE A 254 -4.75 -17.34 7.54
CA PHE A 254 -6.15 -17.48 7.94
C PHE A 254 -6.37 -18.54 9.02
N GLU A 255 -5.36 -19.36 9.33
CA GLU A 255 -5.41 -20.41 10.33
C GLU A 255 -5.22 -19.86 11.75
N LYS A 256 -5.59 -20.68 12.74
CA LYS A 256 -5.36 -20.35 14.15
C LYS A 256 -3.88 -20.14 14.44
N GLY A 257 -3.53 -18.96 14.96
CA GLY A 257 -2.14 -18.57 15.25
C GLY A 257 -1.42 -17.92 14.06
N GLY A 258 -2.02 -17.85 12.86
CA GLY A 258 -1.43 -17.20 11.70
C GLY A 258 -1.09 -15.73 11.95
N MET A 259 -2.01 -14.97 12.54
CA MET A 259 -1.77 -13.55 12.85
C MET A 259 -0.73 -13.36 13.95
N ALA A 260 -0.66 -14.26 14.95
CA ALA A 260 0.41 -14.20 15.94
C ALA A 260 1.80 -14.46 15.31
N LYS A 261 1.87 -15.30 14.28
CA LYS A 261 3.10 -15.49 13.49
C LYS A 261 3.43 -14.23 12.66
N VAL A 262 2.44 -13.58 12.04
CA VAL A 262 2.65 -12.31 11.33
C VAL A 262 3.17 -11.25 12.29
N ALA A 263 2.59 -11.11 13.49
CA ALA A 263 3.01 -10.16 14.52
C ALA A 263 4.45 -10.37 15.02
N SER A 264 5.10 -11.51 14.73
CA SER A 264 6.51 -11.72 15.08
C SER A 264 7.48 -10.98 14.16
N TYR A 265 7.03 -10.47 12.99
CA TYR A 265 7.87 -9.76 12.02
C TYR A 265 7.22 -8.52 11.39
N ALA A 266 5.94 -8.27 11.64
CA ALA A 266 5.23 -7.12 11.09
C ALA A 266 4.38 -6.44 12.15
N ASP A 267 4.13 -5.14 11.97
CA ASP A 267 3.34 -4.28 12.86
C ASP A 267 1.87 -4.22 12.42
N GLY A 268 1.57 -4.58 11.18
CA GLY A 268 0.22 -4.55 10.63
C GLY A 268 0.00 -5.53 9.48
N ILE A 269 -1.26 -5.61 9.05
CA ILE A 269 -1.68 -6.35 7.86
C ILE A 269 -2.45 -5.48 6.89
N GLY A 270 -2.28 -5.74 5.58
CA GLY A 270 -3.10 -5.18 4.50
C GLY A 270 -3.92 -6.30 3.83
N PRO A 271 -5.11 -6.62 4.32
CA PRO A 271 -5.97 -7.63 3.70
C PRO A 271 -6.86 -7.01 2.61
N TRP A 272 -7.26 -7.82 1.61
CA TRP A 272 -8.35 -7.43 0.72
C TRP A 272 -9.67 -7.33 1.49
N LYS A 273 -10.50 -6.30 1.21
CA LYS A 273 -11.77 -6.03 1.94
C LYS A 273 -12.63 -7.28 2.21
N PRO A 274 -12.91 -8.15 1.21
CA PRO A 274 -13.70 -9.36 1.41
C PRO A 274 -13.05 -10.42 2.32
N MET A 275 -11.79 -10.24 2.72
CA MET A 275 -11.17 -11.07 3.77
C MET A 275 -11.60 -10.65 5.18
N LEU A 276 -12.17 -9.45 5.33
CA LEU A 276 -12.67 -8.90 6.61
C LEU A 276 -14.19 -8.92 6.71
N VAL A 277 -14.90 -8.63 5.62
CA VAL A 277 -16.38 -8.60 5.56
C VAL A 277 -16.83 -9.62 4.52
N ASP A 278 -17.75 -10.49 4.92
CA ASP A 278 -18.27 -11.54 4.03
C ASP A 278 -19.20 -10.94 2.97
N ASP A 279 -19.12 -11.43 1.73
CA ASP A 279 -19.97 -10.99 0.62
C ASP A 279 -21.47 -11.30 0.83
N ALA A 280 -21.80 -12.22 1.76
CA ALA A 280 -23.17 -12.48 2.18
C ALA A 280 -23.73 -11.44 3.17
N SER A 281 -22.92 -10.44 3.56
CA SER A 281 -23.38 -9.33 4.40
C SER A 281 -24.48 -8.53 3.72
N THR A 282 -25.40 -8.01 4.54
CA THR A 282 -26.45 -7.08 4.13
C THR A 282 -26.30 -5.77 4.92
N LYS A 283 -27.03 -4.72 4.54
CA LYS A 283 -27.03 -3.45 5.27
C LYS A 283 -27.39 -3.58 6.73
N ASP A 284 -28.31 -4.51 7.05
CA ASP A 284 -28.80 -4.74 8.41
C ASP A 284 -27.98 -5.76 9.20
N ASN A 285 -27.07 -6.49 8.53
CA ASN A 285 -26.27 -7.54 9.15
C ASN A 285 -24.89 -7.65 8.47
N ILE A 286 -23.89 -7.01 9.05
CA ILE A 286 -22.50 -7.11 8.62
C ILE A 286 -21.84 -8.34 9.25
N ILE A 287 -21.38 -9.25 8.42
CA ILE A 287 -20.71 -10.49 8.82
C ILE A 287 -19.20 -10.27 8.79
N ILE A 288 -18.61 -10.01 9.95
CA ILE A 288 -17.16 -9.80 10.10
C ILE A 288 -16.46 -11.16 10.18
N LYS A 289 -15.46 -11.37 9.31
CA LYS A 289 -14.68 -12.61 9.26
C LYS A 289 -13.66 -12.73 10.39
N PRO A 290 -13.28 -13.96 10.78
CA PRO A 290 -12.38 -14.21 11.92
C PRO A 290 -11.01 -13.54 11.81
N LEU A 291 -10.51 -13.25 10.59
CA LEU A 291 -9.22 -12.60 10.36
C LEU A 291 -9.09 -11.28 11.14
N MET A 292 -10.15 -10.45 11.13
CA MET A 292 -10.15 -9.17 11.86
C MET A 292 -9.87 -9.36 13.34
N LYS A 293 -10.63 -10.28 13.99
CA LYS A 293 -10.42 -10.56 15.41
C LYS A 293 -9.02 -11.13 15.68
N SER A 294 -8.55 -12.05 14.83
CA SER A 294 -7.23 -12.67 15.00
C SER A 294 -6.09 -11.65 14.88
N ALA A 295 -6.22 -10.67 13.97
CA ALA A 295 -5.24 -9.60 13.82
C ALA A 295 -5.23 -8.66 15.05
N LYS A 296 -6.41 -8.26 15.53
CA LYS A 296 -6.51 -7.42 16.72
C LYS A 296 -6.03 -8.11 18.00
N ASP A 297 -6.34 -9.39 18.17
CA ASP A 297 -5.83 -10.20 19.29
C ASP A 297 -4.30 -10.31 19.27
N ALA A 298 -3.68 -10.24 18.08
CA ALA A 298 -2.23 -10.26 17.88
C ALA A 298 -1.58 -8.86 17.98
N GLY A 299 -2.36 -7.79 18.14
CA GLY A 299 -1.87 -6.41 18.25
C GLY A 299 -1.46 -5.78 16.91
N LEU A 300 -1.95 -6.30 15.79
CA LEU A 300 -1.64 -5.81 14.46
C LEU A 300 -2.58 -4.65 14.05
N ASP A 301 -2.03 -3.63 13.40
CA ASP A 301 -2.79 -2.63 12.65
C ASP A 301 -3.44 -3.31 11.43
N VAL A 302 -4.65 -2.89 11.05
CA VAL A 302 -5.40 -3.48 9.93
C VAL A 302 -5.75 -2.40 8.92
N HIS A 303 -5.11 -2.42 7.75
CA HIS A 303 -5.28 -1.45 6.66
C HIS A 303 -5.76 -2.16 5.38
N PRO A 304 -7.07 -2.41 5.23
CA PRO A 304 -7.59 -3.11 4.05
C PRO A 304 -7.50 -2.29 2.75
N TYR A 305 -7.35 -2.99 1.63
CA TYR A 305 -7.33 -2.46 0.27
C TYR A 305 -8.48 -3.01 -0.59
N THR A 306 -8.93 -2.41 -1.67
CA THR A 306 -8.84 -1.00 -2.02
C THR A 306 -10.25 -0.43 -2.06
N PHE A 307 -10.41 0.76 -1.49
CA PHE A 307 -11.70 1.47 -1.44
C PHE A 307 -11.84 2.35 -2.67
N ARG A 308 -12.87 2.09 -3.48
CA ARG A 308 -13.12 2.75 -4.75
C ARG A 308 -14.55 3.24 -4.84
N ALA A 309 -14.73 4.49 -5.27
CA ALA A 309 -16.05 5.09 -5.49
C ALA A 309 -16.56 4.92 -6.93
N ASP A 310 -15.78 4.23 -7.79
CA ASP A 310 -16.16 3.97 -9.18
C ASP A 310 -17.44 3.12 -9.26
N PRO A 311 -18.24 3.27 -10.34
CA PRO A 311 -19.41 2.45 -10.58
C PRO A 311 -19.09 0.95 -10.48
N GLY A 312 -19.96 0.20 -9.78
CA GLY A 312 -19.81 -1.24 -9.57
C GLY A 312 -18.72 -1.66 -8.56
N ARG A 313 -18.14 -0.71 -7.81
CA ARG A 313 -17.12 -1.00 -6.78
C ARG A 313 -17.65 -0.87 -5.36
N ILE A 314 -18.88 -0.42 -5.18
CA ILE A 314 -19.55 -0.39 -3.89
C ILE A 314 -20.18 -1.77 -3.63
N PRO A 315 -19.87 -2.43 -2.50
CA PRO A 315 -20.44 -3.75 -2.19
C PRO A 315 -21.95 -3.65 -1.87
N ALA A 316 -22.67 -4.75 -2.03
CA ALA A 316 -24.14 -4.78 -1.89
C ALA A 316 -24.64 -4.40 -0.48
N TYR A 317 -23.80 -4.52 0.52
CA TYR A 317 -24.12 -4.13 1.91
C TYR A 317 -23.93 -2.62 2.20
N ALA A 318 -23.58 -1.81 1.20
CA ALA A 318 -23.46 -0.36 1.35
C ALA A 318 -24.20 0.36 0.21
N ASP A 319 -24.84 1.53 0.53
CA ASP A 319 -25.56 2.32 -0.47
C ASP A 319 -24.65 3.13 -1.39
N ASN A 320 -23.52 3.55 -0.85
CA ASN A 320 -22.57 4.44 -1.50
C ASN A 320 -21.17 4.29 -0.85
N PHE A 321 -20.25 5.13 -1.28
CA PHE A 321 -18.88 5.12 -0.76
C PHE A 321 -18.81 5.43 0.73
N ASP A 322 -19.56 6.42 1.22
CA ASP A 322 -19.63 6.77 2.65
C ASP A 322 -20.17 5.60 3.49
N GLY A 323 -21.22 4.91 3.01
CA GLY A 323 -21.74 3.72 3.67
C GLY A 323 -20.71 2.57 3.73
N MET A 324 -19.88 2.41 2.68
CA MET A 324 -18.78 1.45 2.73
C MET A 324 -17.71 1.87 3.74
N LEU A 325 -17.35 3.15 3.82
CA LEU A 325 -16.42 3.66 4.83
C LEU A 325 -16.96 3.47 6.25
N ASP A 326 -18.26 3.74 6.48
CA ASP A 326 -18.92 3.53 7.78
C ASP A 326 -18.81 2.08 8.24
N VAL A 327 -19.08 1.11 7.36
CA VAL A 327 -18.95 -0.30 7.69
C VAL A 327 -17.53 -0.61 8.16
N PHE A 328 -16.50 -0.17 7.45
CA PHE A 328 -15.13 -0.52 7.78
C PHE A 328 -14.56 0.26 8.97
N TYR A 329 -14.78 1.57 9.05
CA TYR A 329 -14.26 2.37 10.15
C TYR A 329 -15.07 2.18 11.46
N ASN A 330 -16.39 2.16 11.37
CA ASN A 330 -17.23 2.21 12.57
C ASN A 330 -17.71 0.84 13.05
N GLN A 331 -17.93 -0.15 12.15
CA GLN A 331 -18.46 -1.46 12.53
C GLN A 331 -17.34 -2.50 12.58
N VAL A 332 -16.50 -2.62 11.54
CA VAL A 332 -15.32 -3.51 11.50
C VAL A 332 -14.20 -2.98 12.39
N LYS A 333 -14.06 -1.64 12.49
CA LYS A 333 -13.04 -0.92 13.29
C LYS A 333 -11.62 -1.18 12.82
N VAL A 334 -11.41 -1.02 11.50
CA VAL A 334 -10.07 -1.03 10.91
C VAL A 334 -9.27 0.22 11.32
N ASP A 335 -7.95 0.15 11.30
CA ASP A 335 -7.07 1.25 11.70
C ASP A 335 -6.78 2.24 10.57
N GLY A 336 -7.06 1.87 9.33
CA GLY A 336 -6.91 2.73 8.16
C GLY A 336 -7.46 2.06 6.91
N VAL A 337 -7.57 2.79 5.81
CA VAL A 337 -7.99 2.23 4.53
C VAL A 337 -7.11 2.75 3.37
N PHE A 338 -6.83 1.88 2.39
CA PHE A 338 -6.27 2.29 1.10
C PHE A 338 -7.39 2.71 0.16
N THR A 339 -7.36 3.96 -0.32
CA THR A 339 -8.41 4.48 -1.20
C THR A 339 -7.85 5.21 -2.42
N ASP A 340 -8.51 5.01 -3.59
CA ASP A 340 -8.26 5.78 -4.81
C ASP A 340 -8.85 7.20 -4.73
N PHE A 341 -9.71 7.48 -3.72
CA PHE A 341 -10.44 8.73 -3.52
C PHE A 341 -10.17 9.29 -2.11
N PRO A 342 -8.93 9.78 -1.83
CA PRO A 342 -8.55 10.20 -0.49
C PRO A 342 -9.37 11.39 0.04
N ASP A 343 -9.79 12.32 -0.82
CA ASP A 343 -10.67 13.43 -0.47
C ASP A 343 -11.96 12.96 0.21
N LYS A 344 -12.60 11.93 -0.34
CA LYS A 344 -13.86 11.38 0.21
C LYS A 344 -13.68 10.72 1.56
N ALA A 345 -12.57 10.00 1.76
CA ALA A 345 -12.29 9.36 3.05
C ALA A 345 -11.89 10.38 4.12
N VAL A 346 -11.09 11.39 3.78
CA VAL A 346 -10.75 12.50 4.68
C VAL A 346 -11.98 13.30 5.06
N GLU A 347 -12.87 13.61 4.10
CA GLU A 347 -14.15 14.30 4.38
C GLU A 347 -15.03 13.46 5.30
N PHE A 348 -15.14 12.13 5.08
CA PHE A 348 -15.91 11.23 5.93
C PHE A 348 -15.43 11.26 7.39
N LEU A 349 -14.12 11.16 7.63
CA LEU A 349 -13.55 11.18 8.98
C LEU A 349 -13.62 12.56 9.67
N SER A 350 -13.76 13.64 8.90
CA SER A 350 -13.86 15.01 9.45
C SER A 350 -15.25 15.43 9.94
N ARG A 351 -16.27 14.59 9.76
CA ARG A 351 -17.66 14.81 10.20
C ARG A 351 -17.87 14.35 11.63
#